data_afae63ca1c2244a79007dddbb5aed31a
#
_entry.id   afae63ca1c2244a79007dddbb5aed31a
#
_cell.length_a   1.000
_cell.length_b   1.000
_cell.length_c   1.000
_cell.angle_alpha   90.00
_cell.angle_beta   90.00
_cell.angle_gamma   90.00
#
_symmetry.space_group_name_H-M   'P 1'
#
loop_
_entity.id
_entity.type
_entity.pdbx_description
1 polymer ?
#
loop_
_entity_poly.entity_id
_entity_poly.type
_entity_poly.pdbx_seq_one_letter_code
_entity_poly.pdbx_strand_id
1 'polypeptide(L)' 'MKIGFIGLGNMAGTICQGLIKSDFIDGSEVYGYDINSQQLMMFEQDFGIHVCSSEQDVVKNCDYLVMGVKPNVVESVI' A
#
# COMPACT_ATOMS: atom_id res chain seq x y z
N MET A 1 3.14 0.70 14.69
CA MET A 1 3.62 1.50 13.55
C MET A 1 2.70 1.27 12.37
N LYS A 2 2.31 2.34 11.70
CA LYS A 2 1.39 2.25 10.57
C LYS A 2 2.14 2.57 9.28
N ILE A 3 2.05 1.66 8.31
CA ILE A 3 2.73 1.82 7.02
C ILE A 3 1.67 1.94 5.93
N GLY A 4 1.81 2.98 5.11
CA GLY A 4 0.90 3.21 3.99
C GLY A 4 1.54 2.84 2.66
N PHE A 5 0.73 2.30 1.77
CA PHE A 5 1.16 1.95 0.42
C PHE A 5 0.24 2.63 -0.59
N ILE A 6 0.82 3.40 -1.49
CA ILE A 6 0.10 3.96 -2.62
C ILE A 6 0.58 3.23 -3.86
N GLY A 7 -0.32 2.45 -4.47
CA GLY A 7 0.04 1.56 -5.56
C GLY A 7 0.51 0.22 -5.02
N LEU A 8 -0.30 -0.82 -5.18
CA LEU A 8 -0.04 -2.15 -4.64
C LEU A 8 0.34 -3.17 -5.71
N GLY A 9 0.59 -2.68 -6.92
CA GLY A 9 1.11 -3.54 -7.97
C GLY A 9 2.64 -3.55 -7.96
N ASN A 10 3.21 -4.48 -8.70
CA ASN A 10 4.65 -4.53 -8.90
C ASN A 10 5.43 -4.57 -7.59
N MET A 11 6.39 -3.64 -7.45
CA MET A 11 7.34 -3.67 -6.34
C MET A 11 6.69 -3.38 -4.99
N ALA A 12 5.80 -2.40 -4.93
CA ALA A 12 5.18 -2.03 -3.65
C ALA A 12 4.34 -3.17 -3.10
N GLY A 13 3.59 -3.86 -3.96
CA GLY A 13 2.84 -5.04 -3.53
C GLY A 13 3.73 -6.14 -3.00
N THR A 14 4.85 -6.37 -3.67
CA THR A 14 5.81 -7.38 -3.23
C THR A 14 6.40 -7.04 -1.86
N ILE A 15 6.74 -5.77 -1.65
CA ILE A 15 7.27 -5.32 -0.36
C ILE A 15 6.22 -5.50 0.73
N CYS A 16 4.98 -5.12 0.46
CA CYS A 16 3.88 -5.26 1.42
C CYS A 16 3.69 -6.72 1.83
N GLN A 17 3.63 -7.62 0.85
CA GLN A 17 3.49 -9.04 1.12
C GLN A 17 4.66 -9.58 1.94
N GLY A 18 5.86 -9.20 1.57
CA GLY A 18 7.06 -9.66 2.27
C GLY A 18 7.09 -9.24 3.73
N LEU A 19 6.73 -8.00 4.01
CA LEU A 19 6.69 -7.49 5.38
C LEU A 19 5.67 -8.23 6.23
N ILE A 20 4.49 -8.51 5.68
CA ILE A 20 3.44 -9.19 6.42
C ILE A 20 3.79 -10.67 6.62
N LYS A 21 4.28 -11.34 5.57
CA LYS A 21 4.62 -12.76 5.63
C LYS A 21 5.79 -13.05 6.57
N SER A 22 6.69 -12.10 6.72
CA SER A 22 7.83 -12.25 7.62
C SER A 22 7.49 -11.90 9.07
N ASP A 23 6.24 -11.56 9.34
CA ASP A 23 5.78 -11.11 10.66
C ASP A 23 6.47 -9.84 11.15
N PHE A 24 7.05 -9.08 10.22
CA PHE A 24 7.67 -7.81 10.55
C PHE A 24 6.60 -6.79 10.96
N ILE A 25 5.46 -6.81 10.24
CA ILE A 25 4.30 -6.00 10.59
C ILE A 25 3.06 -6.86 10.43
N ASP A 26 1.99 -6.46 11.13
CA ASP A 26 0.68 -7.08 10.99
C ASP A 26 -0.09 -6.36 9.87
N GLY A 27 -0.94 -7.11 9.15
CA GLY A 27 -1.80 -6.50 8.15
C GLY A 27 -2.66 -5.38 8.70
N SER A 28 -3.04 -5.45 9.96
CA SER A 28 -3.82 -4.40 10.63
C SER A 28 -3.07 -3.08 10.74
N GLU A 29 -1.76 -3.09 10.55
CA GLU A 29 -0.93 -1.89 10.58
C GLU A 29 -0.70 -1.30 9.19
N VAL A 30 -1.22 -1.93 8.15
CA VAL A 30 -0.99 -1.54 6.76
C VAL A 30 -2.22 -0.81 6.22
N TYR A 31 -1.98 0.33 5.59
CA TYR A 31 -3.01 1.12 4.91
C TYR A 31 -2.64 1.20 3.44
N GLY A 32 -3.59 0.90 2.55
CA GLY A 32 -3.28 0.84 1.14
C GLY A 32 -4.32 1.48 0.26
N TYR A 33 -3.87 1.99 -0.87
CA TYR A 33 -4.73 2.52 -1.92
C TYR A 33 -4.15 2.19 -3.29
N ASP A 34 -5.01 1.82 -4.21
CA ASP A 34 -4.65 1.59 -5.61
C ASP A 34 -5.86 1.98 -6.45
N ILE A 35 -5.62 2.50 -7.65
CA ILE A 35 -6.71 2.79 -8.58
C ILE A 35 -7.37 1.50 -9.07
N ASN A 36 -6.67 0.38 -8.99
CA ASN A 36 -7.21 -0.92 -9.33
C ASN A 36 -7.91 -1.51 -8.10
N SER A 37 -9.25 -1.45 -8.10
CA SER A 37 -10.04 -1.90 -6.96
C SER A 37 -9.93 -3.41 -6.74
N GLN A 38 -9.70 -4.18 -7.78
CA GLN A 38 -9.52 -5.63 -7.64
C GLN A 38 -8.24 -5.95 -6.87
N GLN A 39 -7.18 -5.20 -7.15
CA GLN A 39 -5.92 -5.34 -6.45
C GLN A 39 -6.09 -5.03 -4.95
N LEU A 40 -6.80 -3.94 -4.66
CA LEU A 40 -7.09 -3.56 -3.27
C LEU A 40 -7.86 -4.65 -2.54
N MET A 41 -8.90 -5.18 -3.17
CA MET A 41 -9.71 -6.24 -2.55
C MET A 41 -8.89 -7.48 -2.27
N MET A 42 -8.00 -7.84 -3.17
CA MET A 42 -7.13 -8.99 -2.99
C MET A 42 -6.25 -8.83 -1.76
N PHE A 43 -5.64 -7.66 -1.61
CA PHE A 43 -4.78 -7.39 -0.46
C PHE A 43 -5.57 -7.35 0.85
N GLU A 44 -6.77 -6.80 0.80
CA GLU A 44 -7.64 -6.78 1.97
C GLU A 44 -8.01 -8.20 2.42
N GLN A 45 -8.39 -9.05 1.47
CA GLN A 45 -8.81 -10.41 1.78
C GLN A 45 -7.65 -11.31 2.19
N ASP A 46 -6.53 -11.18 1.48
CA ASP A 46 -5.40 -12.09 1.69
C ASP A 46 -4.53 -11.69 2.87
N PHE A 47 -4.42 -10.42 3.16
CA PHE A 47 -3.49 -9.91 4.16
C PHE A 47 -4.13 -9.08 5.26
N GLY A 48 -5.41 -8.75 5.13
CA GLY A 48 -6.14 -8.01 6.16
C GLY A 48 -5.71 -6.57 6.30
N ILE A 49 -5.25 -5.93 5.22
CA ILE A 49 -4.85 -4.53 5.28
C ILE A 49 -6.08 -3.62 5.31
N HIS A 50 -5.87 -2.38 5.73
CA HIS A 50 -6.91 -1.35 5.67
C HIS A 50 -6.91 -0.71 4.30
N VAL A 51 -8.05 -0.79 3.60
CA VAL A 51 -8.20 -0.19 2.28
C VAL A 51 -8.68 1.24 2.45
N CYS A 52 -7.96 2.18 1.83
CA CYS A 52 -8.32 3.59 1.84
C CYS A 52 -9.03 3.98 0.55
N SER A 53 -9.81 5.04 0.61
CA SER A 53 -10.58 5.51 -0.54
C SER A 53 -9.80 6.51 -1.40
N SER A 54 -8.68 7.00 -0.92
CA SER A 54 -7.87 7.98 -1.64
C SER A 54 -6.43 7.94 -1.14
N GLU A 55 -5.55 8.56 -1.90
CA GLU A 55 -4.15 8.71 -1.49
C GLU A 55 -4.03 9.53 -0.22
N GLN A 56 -4.85 10.57 -0.09
CA GLN A 56 -4.86 11.41 1.10
C GLN A 56 -5.21 10.62 2.36
N ASP A 57 -6.14 9.68 2.23
CA ASP A 57 -6.51 8.82 3.35
C ASP A 57 -5.34 7.98 3.83
N VAL A 58 -4.53 7.48 2.89
CA VAL A 58 -3.34 6.72 3.26
C VAL A 58 -2.37 7.59 4.03
N VAL A 59 -2.09 8.78 3.50
CA VAL A 59 -1.13 9.70 4.11
C VAL A 59 -1.56 10.10 5.52
N LYS A 60 -2.86 10.32 5.72
CA LYS A 60 -3.39 10.73 7.02
C LYS A 60 -3.22 9.65 8.09
N ASN A 61 -3.24 8.38 7.68
CA ASN A 61 -3.30 7.27 8.62
C ASN A 61 -1.99 6.53 8.83
N CYS A 62 -0.94 6.89 8.12
CA CYS A 62 0.31 6.15 8.21
C CYS A 62 1.45 6.98 8.76
N ASP A 63 2.41 6.29 9.37
CA ASP A 63 3.64 6.90 9.87
C ASP A 63 4.73 6.88 8.80
N TYR A 64 4.71 5.85 7.94
CA TYR A 64 5.65 5.68 6.84
C TYR A 64 4.87 5.42 5.57
N LEU A 65 5.34 5.96 4.47
CA LEU A 65 4.67 5.86 3.18
C LEU A 65 5.58 5.23 2.13
N VAL A 66 5.07 4.20 1.47
CA VAL A 66 5.74 3.58 0.32
C VAL A 66 4.92 3.88 -0.92
N MET A 67 5.55 4.51 -1.92
CA MET A 67 4.89 4.84 -3.16
C MET A 67 5.34 3.88 -4.26
N GLY A 68 4.39 3.11 -4.79
CA GLY A 68 4.65 2.12 -5.82
C GLY A 68 4.20 2.58 -7.20
N VAL A 69 4.44 3.84 -7.53
CA VAL A 69 4.07 4.39 -8.83
C VAL A 69 5.19 4.13 -9.85
N LYS A 70 4.81 4.10 -11.12
CA LYS A 70 5.78 3.86 -12.18
C LYS A 70 6.75 5.04 -12.28
N PRO A 71 8.02 4.79 -12.64
CA PRO A 71 9.01 5.87 -12.71
C PRO A 71 8.60 7.03 -13.61
N ASN A 72 7.95 6.77 -14.71
CA ASN A 72 7.53 7.85 -15.61
C ASN A 72 6.46 8.75 -14.98
N VAL A 73 5.66 8.20 -14.09
CA VAL A 73 4.67 8.99 -13.35
C VAL A 73 5.38 9.87 -12.32
N VAL A 74 6.39 9.30 -11.66
CA VAL A 74 7.18 10.05 -10.68
C VAL A 74 7.88 11.23 -11.35
N GLU A 75 8.43 11.01 -12.54
CA GLU A 75 9.10 12.08 -13.29
C GLU A 75 8.15 13.21 -13.63
N SER A 76 6.92 12.89 -13.98
CA SER A 76 5.95 13.93 -14.35
C SER A 76 5.45 14.72 -13.13
N VAL A 77 5.58 14.18 -11.95
CA VAL A 77 5.19 14.86 -10.71
C VAL A 77 6.29 15.84 -10.27
N ILE A 78 7.51 15.49 -10.52
CA ILE A 78 8.66 16.32 -10.16
C ILE A 78 8.81 17.48 -11.16
#